data_3a8fe35a0214619f2d96be4c7ef43aa0
#
_entry.id   3a8fe35a0214619f2d96be4c7ef43aa0
#
_cell.length_a   1.000
_cell.length_b   1.000
_cell.length_c   1.000
_cell.angle_alpha   90.00
_cell.angle_beta   90.00
_cell.angle_gamma   90.00
#
_symmetry.space_group_name_H-M   'P 1'
#
loop_
_entity.id
_entity.type
_entity.pdbx_description
1 polymer ?
#
loop_
_entity_poly.entity_id
_entity_poly.type
_entity_poly.pdbx_seq_one_letter_code
_entity_poly.pdbx_strand_id
1 'polypeptide(L)'
;MLRPVKMSRVVVAGSKDVISPVVEKLHELRLLHIVNYNGNQPEFELGKPIGKAKEYSEDLIKLRSATRYLDIKNKAPDKTYPESQVLSEMDNLLNNVGAEVTATFERITAIEAEVKSKQDQVKALTPLSVLPLPLDAYYGYDSLATFVGTAATPVDADVARVSPVNEVFTGTAKNATLVAIFVPADKAGEVSAVLSEHGFSETSVPKLEGNVDSAIATLEGSIKSLEGEMAPLQKKLADMKKQYEDLMLATDEYLSMQTRKTEAPLRFAETANAFVIDGYVPSDQFARLKSELESAAGGRLEVQLIADKEADDLVEKGEDVPTQMDNPSLAKPYELVTRLFAIPEYKEFDPSLLIFVFFPIMFGMILGDVGYGVMTLLVLILLKKRFRTEGWQQLINIVMIGSVWSIIFGVFYGEIFGPLGLWGRVMGQLPEAELVHLKSVGLYFGEGVYGSL
;
A
#
# COMPACT_ATOMS: atom_id res chain seq x y z
N MET A 1 -24.18 14.60 -20.99
CA MET A 1 -23.51 15.46 -19.99
C MET A 1 -24.05 15.31 -18.57
N LEU A 2 -25.33 15.03 -18.34
CA LEU A 2 -25.89 14.82 -17.01
C LEU A 2 -26.31 13.37 -16.76
N ARG A 3 -26.15 12.51 -17.73
CA ARG A 3 -26.38 11.06 -17.67
C ARG A 3 -25.14 10.33 -18.15
N PRO A 4 -24.90 9.12 -17.65
CA PRO A 4 -23.83 8.26 -18.14
C PRO A 4 -23.94 7.99 -19.65
N VAL A 5 -22.84 7.52 -20.24
CA VAL A 5 -22.80 7.10 -21.65
C VAL A 5 -23.83 5.99 -21.89
N LYS A 6 -24.57 6.07 -22.99
CA LYS A 6 -25.49 5.01 -23.38
C LYS A 6 -24.69 3.74 -23.72
N MET A 7 -25.00 2.64 -23.05
CA MET A 7 -24.33 1.35 -23.24
C MET A 7 -25.21 0.40 -24.05
N SER A 8 -24.56 -0.41 -24.87
CA SER A 8 -25.22 -1.50 -25.61
C SER A 8 -24.62 -2.83 -25.21
N ARG A 9 -25.48 -3.83 -24.96
CA ARG A 9 -25.01 -5.21 -24.71
C ARG A 9 -24.67 -5.89 -26.01
N VAL A 10 -23.52 -6.52 -26.07
CA VAL A 10 -22.98 -7.18 -27.26
C VAL A 10 -22.50 -8.58 -26.92
N VAL A 11 -22.67 -9.48 -27.87
CA VAL A 11 -22.08 -10.81 -27.85
C VAL A 11 -21.06 -10.91 -28.97
N VAL A 12 -19.86 -11.35 -28.62
CA VAL A 12 -18.77 -11.61 -29.54
C VAL A 12 -18.56 -13.12 -29.56
N ALA A 13 -18.80 -13.76 -30.70
CA ALA A 13 -18.59 -15.20 -30.91
C ALA A 13 -17.51 -15.45 -31.96
N GLY A 14 -16.55 -16.29 -31.64
CA GLY A 14 -15.44 -16.56 -32.55
C GLY A 14 -14.84 -17.96 -32.40
N SER A 15 -14.04 -18.36 -33.37
CA SER A 15 -13.29 -19.60 -33.33
C SER A 15 -12.11 -19.49 -32.33
N LYS A 16 -11.79 -20.57 -31.59
CA LYS A 16 -10.71 -20.58 -30.60
C LYS A 16 -9.33 -20.21 -31.15
N ASP A 17 -9.08 -20.47 -32.38
CA ASP A 17 -7.78 -20.15 -33.03
C ASP A 17 -7.52 -18.64 -33.17
N VAL A 18 -8.55 -17.79 -33.10
CA VAL A 18 -8.41 -16.34 -33.16
C VAL A 18 -8.57 -15.66 -31.81
N ILE A 19 -8.65 -16.41 -30.71
CA ILE A 19 -8.85 -15.84 -29.36
C ILE A 19 -7.70 -14.86 -28.98
N SER A 20 -6.44 -15.20 -29.30
CA SER A 20 -5.28 -14.37 -28.95
C SER A 20 -5.30 -13.01 -29.66
N PRO A 21 -5.42 -12.90 -30.99
CA PRO A 21 -5.51 -11.60 -31.67
C PRO A 21 -6.75 -10.80 -31.24
N VAL A 22 -7.86 -11.47 -30.93
CA VAL A 22 -9.08 -10.81 -30.41
C VAL A 22 -8.85 -10.20 -29.05
N VAL A 23 -8.25 -10.92 -28.11
CA VAL A 23 -7.90 -10.41 -26.77
C VAL A 23 -6.93 -9.23 -26.87
N GLU A 24 -5.93 -9.31 -27.74
CA GLU A 24 -4.98 -8.22 -27.96
C GLU A 24 -5.68 -6.97 -28.48
N LYS A 25 -6.57 -7.12 -29.47
CA LYS A 25 -7.35 -6.03 -30.03
C LYS A 25 -8.33 -5.44 -29.00
N LEU A 26 -9.00 -6.25 -28.21
CA LEU A 26 -9.86 -5.79 -27.11
C LEU A 26 -9.08 -4.94 -26.10
N HIS A 27 -7.85 -5.35 -25.78
CA HIS A 27 -6.99 -4.61 -24.87
C HIS A 27 -6.53 -3.27 -25.47
N GLU A 28 -6.23 -3.21 -26.77
CA GLU A 28 -5.91 -1.95 -27.45
C GLU A 28 -7.10 -0.99 -27.47
N LEU A 29 -8.27 -1.48 -27.83
CA LEU A 29 -9.48 -0.67 -27.96
C LEU A 29 -10.00 -0.14 -26.64
N ARG A 30 -9.93 -0.93 -25.58
CA ARG A 30 -10.46 -0.61 -24.24
C ARG A 30 -11.93 -0.17 -24.24
N LEU A 31 -12.73 -0.70 -25.17
CA LEU A 31 -14.11 -0.30 -25.38
C LEU A 31 -15.13 -1.26 -24.76
N LEU A 32 -14.75 -2.54 -24.57
CA LEU A 32 -15.65 -3.58 -24.10
C LEU A 32 -15.52 -3.84 -22.61
N HIS A 33 -16.60 -3.65 -21.86
CA HIS A 33 -16.72 -4.15 -20.50
C HIS A 33 -17.20 -5.59 -20.55
N ILE A 34 -16.32 -6.54 -20.19
CA ILE A 34 -16.59 -7.97 -20.26
C ILE A 34 -17.39 -8.39 -19.03
N VAL A 35 -18.53 -9.03 -19.25
CA VAL A 35 -19.33 -9.69 -18.21
C VAL A 35 -18.75 -11.07 -17.94
N ASN A 36 -18.54 -11.40 -16.66
CA ASN A 36 -17.98 -12.70 -16.28
C ASN A 36 -19.00 -13.80 -16.58
N TYR A 37 -18.59 -14.83 -17.32
CA TYR A 37 -19.38 -16.03 -17.47
C TYR A 37 -19.37 -16.84 -16.17
N ASN A 38 -20.56 -17.18 -15.66
CA ASN A 38 -20.74 -17.84 -14.35
C ASN A 38 -20.98 -19.36 -14.44
N GLY A 39 -20.80 -19.97 -15.62
CA GLY A 39 -20.98 -21.42 -15.79
C GLY A 39 -22.47 -21.88 -15.73
N ASN A 40 -23.42 -20.99 -15.95
CA ASN A 40 -24.85 -21.29 -15.79
C ASN A 40 -25.47 -22.10 -16.93
N GLN A 41 -24.74 -22.34 -18.00
CA GLN A 41 -25.21 -23.09 -19.17
C GLN A 41 -24.38 -24.34 -19.36
N PRO A 42 -24.99 -25.55 -19.37
CA PRO A 42 -24.26 -26.82 -19.44
C PRO A 42 -23.50 -27.05 -20.78
N GLU A 43 -23.80 -26.24 -21.79
CA GLU A 43 -23.19 -26.33 -23.12
C GLU A 43 -21.86 -25.59 -23.22
N PHE A 44 -21.54 -24.74 -22.23
CA PHE A 44 -20.32 -23.93 -22.20
C PHE A 44 -19.48 -24.23 -20.95
N GLU A 45 -18.18 -24.29 -21.14
CA GLU A 45 -17.20 -24.34 -20.08
C GLU A 45 -16.63 -22.92 -19.83
N LEU A 46 -16.01 -22.74 -18.65
CA LEU A 46 -15.18 -21.56 -18.41
C LEU A 46 -13.94 -21.59 -19.29
N GLY A 47 -13.63 -20.47 -19.89
CA GLY A 47 -12.43 -20.34 -20.71
C GLY A 47 -11.15 -20.60 -19.93
N LYS A 48 -10.08 -20.90 -20.65
CA LYS A 48 -8.76 -21.23 -20.10
C LYS A 48 -7.76 -20.12 -20.43
N PRO A 49 -6.76 -19.89 -19.57
CA PRO A 49 -5.70 -18.94 -19.87
C PRO A 49 -5.01 -19.30 -21.20
N ILE A 50 -4.62 -18.28 -21.96
CA ILE A 50 -3.97 -18.46 -23.26
C ILE A 50 -2.47 -18.15 -23.21
N GLY A 51 -1.71 -18.70 -24.15
CA GLY A 51 -0.30 -18.40 -24.32
C GLY A 51 0.54 -18.69 -23.09
N LYS A 52 1.35 -17.74 -22.67
CA LYS A 52 2.31 -17.83 -21.56
C LYS A 52 1.76 -17.35 -20.21
N ALA A 53 0.46 -17.48 -19.95
CA ALA A 53 -0.18 -16.99 -18.73
C ALA A 53 0.51 -17.43 -17.45
N LYS A 54 0.87 -18.72 -17.37
CA LYS A 54 1.56 -19.29 -16.20
C LYS A 54 2.95 -18.67 -16.02
N GLU A 55 3.72 -18.54 -17.10
CA GLU A 55 5.05 -17.94 -17.11
C GLU A 55 5.00 -16.48 -16.62
N TYR A 56 4.12 -15.66 -17.20
CA TYR A 56 3.94 -14.25 -16.78
C TYR A 56 3.49 -14.12 -15.31
N SER A 57 2.63 -14.99 -14.85
CA SER A 57 2.15 -14.98 -13.47
C SER A 57 3.26 -15.36 -12.47
N GLU A 58 4.07 -16.40 -12.79
CA GLU A 58 5.22 -16.80 -11.99
C GLU A 58 6.29 -15.71 -11.95
N ASP A 59 6.59 -15.09 -13.09
CA ASP A 59 7.56 -14.00 -13.21
C ASP A 59 7.11 -12.75 -12.45
N LEU A 60 5.81 -12.44 -12.49
CA LEU A 60 5.23 -11.34 -11.73
C LEU A 60 5.36 -11.58 -10.22
N ILE A 61 5.16 -12.81 -9.75
CA ILE A 61 5.33 -13.18 -8.34
C ILE A 61 6.79 -13.03 -7.92
N LYS A 62 7.74 -13.51 -8.73
CA LYS A 62 9.19 -13.36 -8.47
C LYS A 62 9.58 -11.89 -8.37
N LEU A 63 9.17 -11.09 -9.35
CA LEU A 63 9.45 -9.66 -9.37
C LEU A 63 8.90 -8.95 -8.14
N ARG A 64 7.64 -9.22 -7.79
CA ARG A 64 6.98 -8.61 -6.62
C ARG A 64 7.61 -9.02 -5.30
N SER A 65 8.15 -10.23 -5.20
CA SER A 65 8.95 -10.63 -4.05
C SER A 65 10.21 -9.80 -3.91
N ALA A 66 10.95 -9.61 -5.00
CA ALA A 66 12.16 -8.77 -5.03
C ALA A 66 11.84 -7.29 -4.74
N THR A 67 10.78 -6.72 -5.32
CA THR A 67 10.35 -5.34 -5.06
C THR A 67 9.96 -5.12 -3.60
N ARG A 68 9.32 -6.13 -2.97
CA ARG A 68 8.98 -6.09 -1.54
C ARG A 68 10.23 -6.11 -0.66
N TYR A 69 11.22 -6.94 -0.97
CA TYR A 69 12.49 -6.99 -0.22
C TYR A 69 13.30 -5.71 -0.33
N LEU A 70 13.19 -5.00 -1.45
CA LEU A 70 13.78 -3.68 -1.65
C LEU A 70 12.94 -2.52 -1.07
N ASP A 71 11.77 -2.80 -0.48
CA ASP A 71 10.83 -1.77 -0.03
C ASP A 71 10.51 -0.74 -1.14
N ILE A 72 10.28 -1.24 -2.36
CA ILE A 72 9.84 -0.41 -3.49
C ILE A 72 8.33 -0.24 -3.38
N LYS A 73 7.89 1.01 -3.23
CA LYS A 73 6.46 1.34 -3.16
C LYS A 73 5.84 1.31 -4.56
N ASN A 74 4.61 0.80 -4.63
CA ASN A 74 3.85 0.83 -5.87
C ASN A 74 3.50 2.28 -6.25
N LYS A 75 4.28 2.83 -7.18
CA LYS A 75 4.13 4.17 -7.75
C LYS A 75 4.40 4.11 -9.25
N ALA A 76 3.95 5.12 -9.99
CA ALA A 76 4.38 5.24 -11.38
C ALA A 76 5.91 5.42 -11.45
N PRO A 77 6.61 4.75 -12.40
CA PRO A 77 8.05 4.92 -12.57
C PRO A 77 8.38 6.37 -12.93
N ASP A 78 9.49 6.87 -12.40
CA ASP A 78 9.95 8.23 -12.72
C ASP A 78 10.48 8.33 -14.16
N LYS A 79 10.95 7.20 -14.71
CA LYS A 79 11.43 7.07 -16.10
C LYS A 79 10.50 6.16 -16.90
N THR A 80 10.24 6.54 -18.13
CA THR A 80 9.50 5.70 -19.09
C THR A 80 10.49 4.79 -19.83
N TYR A 81 10.22 3.51 -19.84
CA TYR A 81 11.00 2.51 -20.56
C TYR A 81 10.21 2.03 -21.79
N PRO A 82 10.83 1.95 -22.98
CA PRO A 82 10.21 1.31 -24.12
C PRO A 82 10.06 -0.20 -23.87
N GLU A 83 9.03 -0.80 -24.41
CA GLU A 83 8.73 -2.24 -24.23
C GLU A 83 9.91 -3.13 -24.62
N SER A 84 10.61 -2.80 -25.71
CA SER A 84 11.80 -3.54 -26.16
C SER A 84 12.92 -3.58 -25.13
N GLN A 85 13.10 -2.50 -24.38
CA GLN A 85 14.10 -2.44 -23.31
C GLN A 85 13.65 -3.25 -22.08
N VAL A 86 12.37 -3.17 -21.70
CA VAL A 86 11.83 -3.99 -20.61
C VAL A 86 12.02 -5.48 -20.93
N LEU A 87 11.70 -5.90 -22.14
CA LEU A 87 11.87 -7.30 -22.57
C LEU A 87 13.34 -7.75 -22.56
N SER A 88 14.27 -6.91 -23.02
CA SER A 88 15.69 -7.28 -23.05
C SER A 88 16.34 -7.40 -21.66
N GLU A 89 15.85 -6.63 -20.70
CA GLU A 89 16.38 -6.61 -19.32
C GLU A 89 15.62 -7.54 -18.36
N MET A 90 14.44 -8.03 -18.77
CA MET A 90 13.54 -8.79 -17.91
C MET A 90 14.19 -10.06 -17.36
N ASP A 91 14.84 -10.85 -18.19
CA ASP A 91 15.51 -12.09 -17.77
C ASP A 91 16.62 -11.83 -16.75
N ASN A 92 17.42 -10.79 -17.00
CA ASN A 92 18.46 -10.38 -16.06
C ASN A 92 17.88 -9.89 -14.74
N LEU A 93 16.79 -9.11 -14.83
CA LEU A 93 16.10 -8.56 -13.66
C LEU A 93 15.50 -9.67 -12.78
N LEU A 94 14.86 -10.66 -13.39
CA LEU A 94 14.18 -11.74 -12.67
C LEU A 94 15.17 -12.77 -12.12
N ASN A 95 16.11 -13.23 -12.93
CA ASN A 95 16.94 -14.38 -12.60
C ASN A 95 18.26 -14.00 -11.90
N ASN A 96 18.84 -12.85 -12.20
CA ASN A 96 20.10 -12.40 -11.58
C ASN A 96 19.81 -11.41 -10.45
N VAL A 97 19.24 -10.25 -10.77
CA VAL A 97 19.00 -9.19 -9.79
C VAL A 97 18.01 -9.65 -8.71
N GLY A 98 16.89 -10.28 -9.09
CA GLY A 98 15.89 -10.78 -8.15
C GLY A 98 16.42 -11.86 -7.22
N ALA A 99 17.24 -12.79 -7.74
CA ALA A 99 17.90 -13.83 -6.95
C ALA A 99 18.91 -13.20 -5.96
N GLU A 100 19.70 -12.23 -6.41
CA GLU A 100 20.68 -11.54 -5.56
C GLU A 100 20.00 -10.73 -4.44
N VAL A 101 18.90 -10.04 -4.75
CA VAL A 101 18.09 -9.33 -3.75
C VAL A 101 17.54 -10.31 -2.71
N THR A 102 16.97 -11.45 -3.16
CA THR A 102 16.41 -12.46 -2.28
C THR A 102 17.47 -13.05 -1.35
N ALA A 103 18.60 -13.49 -1.91
CA ALA A 103 19.70 -14.05 -1.12
C ALA A 103 20.28 -13.03 -0.11
N THR A 104 20.41 -11.77 -0.50
CA THR A 104 20.88 -10.71 0.39
C THR A 104 19.91 -10.42 1.51
N PHE A 105 18.61 -10.39 1.21
CA PHE A 105 17.55 -10.18 2.22
C PHE A 105 17.45 -11.35 3.20
N GLU A 106 17.50 -12.59 2.70
CA GLU A 106 17.50 -13.80 3.55
C GLU A 106 18.72 -13.82 4.48
N ARG A 107 19.91 -13.41 4.00
CA ARG A 107 21.11 -13.30 4.85
C ARG A 107 20.92 -12.25 5.95
N ILE A 108 20.38 -11.08 5.63
CA ILE A 108 20.05 -10.04 6.64
C ILE A 108 19.09 -10.58 7.68
N THR A 109 18.00 -11.22 7.26
CA THR A 109 17.00 -11.80 8.16
C THR A 109 17.60 -12.87 9.07
N ALA A 110 18.49 -13.70 8.55
CA ALA A 110 19.21 -14.69 9.35
C ALA A 110 20.12 -14.04 10.39
N ILE A 111 20.85 -12.98 10.01
CA ILE A 111 21.69 -12.22 10.94
C ILE A 111 20.85 -11.54 12.03
N GLU A 112 19.73 -10.93 11.66
CA GLU A 112 18.80 -10.30 12.63
C GLU A 112 18.26 -11.31 13.65
N ALA A 113 17.88 -12.49 13.20
CA ALA A 113 17.44 -13.58 14.09
C ALA A 113 18.55 -14.03 15.05
N GLU A 114 19.78 -14.17 14.54
CA GLU A 114 20.95 -14.55 15.34
C GLU A 114 21.31 -13.45 16.37
N VAL A 115 21.33 -12.19 15.95
CA VAL A 115 21.56 -11.05 16.84
C VAL A 115 20.52 -11.01 17.94
N LYS A 116 19.23 -11.17 17.61
CA LYS A 116 18.15 -11.22 18.59
C LYS A 116 18.34 -12.36 19.59
N SER A 117 18.66 -13.56 19.11
CA SER A 117 18.92 -14.72 19.98
C SER A 117 20.07 -14.46 20.96
N LYS A 118 21.18 -13.87 20.48
CA LYS A 118 22.32 -13.53 21.32
C LYS A 118 21.99 -12.39 22.31
N GLN A 119 21.21 -11.39 21.91
CA GLN A 119 20.71 -10.35 22.78
C GLN A 119 19.82 -10.90 23.91
N ASP A 120 18.97 -11.86 23.60
CA ASP A 120 18.13 -12.51 24.61
C ASP A 120 18.98 -13.36 25.59
N GLN A 121 20.05 -14.01 25.13
CA GLN A 121 21.03 -14.66 25.99
C GLN A 121 21.77 -13.66 26.90
N VAL A 122 22.21 -12.50 26.37
CA VAL A 122 22.83 -11.43 27.20
C VAL A 122 21.85 -10.94 28.26
N LYS A 123 20.58 -10.72 27.91
CA LYS A 123 19.55 -10.32 28.89
C LYS A 123 19.33 -11.37 29.97
N ALA A 124 19.39 -12.66 29.64
CA ALA A 124 19.26 -13.74 30.60
C ALA A 124 20.49 -13.86 31.51
N LEU A 125 21.69 -13.61 30.99
CA LEU A 125 22.96 -13.65 31.75
C LEU A 125 23.17 -12.44 32.64
N THR A 126 22.75 -11.25 32.22
CA THR A 126 22.99 -10.00 32.95
C THR A 126 22.59 -10.05 34.44
N PRO A 127 21.43 -10.61 34.82
CA PRO A 127 21.11 -10.76 36.26
C PRO A 127 22.08 -11.69 36.98
N LEU A 128 22.61 -12.71 36.31
CA LEU A 128 23.48 -13.73 36.94
C LEU A 128 24.88 -13.17 37.30
N SER A 129 25.29 -12.04 36.75
CA SER A 129 26.59 -11.42 37.05
C SER A 129 26.76 -11.01 38.53
N VAL A 130 25.66 -10.91 39.30
CA VAL A 130 25.72 -10.60 40.74
C VAL A 130 25.98 -11.83 41.62
N LEU A 131 25.93 -13.02 41.03
CA LEU A 131 26.20 -14.28 41.75
C LEU A 131 27.66 -14.69 41.56
N PRO A 132 28.37 -15.10 42.58
CA PRO A 132 29.80 -15.50 42.52
C PRO A 132 29.96 -16.93 41.99
N LEU A 133 29.18 -17.34 40.98
CA LEU A 133 29.19 -18.69 40.44
C LEU A 133 29.49 -18.67 38.93
N PRO A 134 30.32 -19.62 38.45
CA PRO A 134 30.51 -19.82 37.01
C PRO A 134 29.27 -20.49 36.42
N LEU A 135 29.04 -20.31 35.10
CA LEU A 135 27.85 -20.79 34.38
C LEU A 135 27.70 -22.31 34.38
N ASP A 136 28.81 -23.04 34.38
CA ASP A 136 28.88 -24.50 34.45
C ASP A 136 28.42 -25.05 35.82
N ALA A 137 28.39 -24.21 36.86
CA ALA A 137 27.87 -24.61 38.16
C ALA A 137 26.33 -24.74 38.24
N TYR A 138 25.60 -24.23 37.23
CA TYR A 138 24.14 -24.26 37.27
C TYR A 138 23.52 -25.53 36.67
N TYR A 139 24.30 -26.39 36.00
CA TYR A 139 23.79 -27.59 35.29
C TYR A 139 24.82 -28.72 35.28
N GLY A 140 24.37 -29.90 34.86
CA GLY A 140 25.22 -31.12 34.70
C GLY A 140 25.22 -32.03 35.92
N TYR A 141 24.26 -31.86 36.85
CA TYR A 141 24.13 -32.71 38.02
C TYR A 141 22.99 -33.71 37.89
N ASP A 142 23.25 -34.99 38.14
CA ASP A 142 22.23 -36.03 38.20
C ASP A 142 21.57 -36.15 39.58
N SER A 143 22.28 -35.72 40.66
CA SER A 143 21.86 -35.89 42.04
C SER A 143 21.39 -34.56 42.69
N LEU A 144 21.56 -33.44 42.03
CA LEU A 144 21.17 -32.12 42.51
C LEU A 144 20.12 -31.48 41.62
N ALA A 145 19.16 -30.81 42.21
CA ALA A 145 18.26 -29.87 41.54
C ALA A 145 18.76 -28.44 41.79
N THR A 146 18.77 -27.66 40.71
CA THR A 146 19.21 -26.27 40.75
C THR A 146 18.03 -25.37 40.45
N PHE A 147 17.76 -24.39 41.29
CA PHE A 147 16.76 -23.35 41.07
C PHE A 147 17.47 -22.00 40.97
N VAL A 148 17.28 -21.30 39.92
CA VAL A 148 17.85 -19.96 39.68
C VAL A 148 16.73 -19.00 39.32
N GLY A 149 16.63 -17.91 40.06
CA GLY A 149 15.55 -16.94 39.81
C GLY A 149 15.54 -15.80 40.79
N THR A 150 14.51 -14.96 40.69
CA THR A 150 14.29 -13.86 41.63
C THR A 150 13.27 -14.24 42.70
N ALA A 151 13.56 -13.94 43.96
CA ALA A 151 12.62 -14.12 45.09
C ALA A 151 12.19 -12.75 45.64
N ALA A 152 10.90 -12.62 45.95
CA ALA A 152 10.35 -11.40 46.52
C ALA A 152 10.72 -11.22 48.02
N THR A 153 10.94 -12.35 48.73
CA THR A 153 11.33 -12.38 50.13
C THR A 153 12.51 -13.34 50.30
N PRO A 154 13.34 -13.19 51.39
CA PRO A 154 14.43 -14.11 51.69
C PRO A 154 13.92 -15.56 51.82
N VAL A 155 14.62 -16.49 51.19
CA VAL A 155 14.22 -17.92 51.13
C VAL A 155 15.14 -18.87 51.92
N ASP A 156 16.29 -18.37 52.36
CA ASP A 156 17.36 -19.18 52.95
C ASP A 156 16.89 -20.02 54.13
N ALA A 157 16.15 -19.43 55.10
CA ALA A 157 15.71 -20.11 56.31
C ALA A 157 14.66 -21.20 56.04
N ASP A 158 13.76 -20.95 55.10
CA ASP A 158 12.68 -21.89 54.80
C ASP A 158 13.15 -23.04 53.90
N VAL A 159 14.08 -22.78 52.97
CA VAL A 159 14.78 -23.82 52.21
C VAL A 159 15.61 -24.71 53.14
N ALA A 160 16.36 -24.15 54.09
CA ALA A 160 17.15 -24.91 55.06
C ALA A 160 16.29 -25.81 55.99
N ARG A 161 15.02 -25.40 56.26
CA ARG A 161 14.08 -26.20 57.05
C ARG A 161 13.61 -27.46 56.29
N VAL A 162 13.40 -27.34 54.97
CA VAL A 162 12.89 -28.42 54.11
C VAL A 162 14.03 -29.33 53.62
N SER A 163 15.16 -28.73 53.28
CA SER A 163 16.37 -29.44 52.86
C SER A 163 17.57 -29.02 53.73
N PRO A 164 17.93 -29.80 54.76
CA PRO A 164 19.11 -29.50 55.60
C PRO A 164 20.43 -29.49 54.82
N VAL A 165 20.48 -30.23 53.72
CA VAL A 165 21.59 -30.18 52.74
C VAL A 165 21.19 -29.26 51.61
N ASN A 166 21.67 -28.02 51.66
CA ASN A 166 21.43 -27.01 50.65
C ASN A 166 22.62 -26.05 50.56
N GLU A 167 22.74 -25.44 49.37
CA GLU A 167 23.63 -24.30 49.17
C GLU A 167 22.79 -23.18 48.49
N VAL A 168 22.81 -22.00 49.13
CA VAL A 168 22.04 -20.83 48.64
C VAL A 168 23.00 -19.68 48.43
N PHE A 169 23.04 -19.20 47.18
CA PHE A 169 23.79 -18.01 46.80
C PHE A 169 22.80 -16.88 46.49
N THR A 170 23.03 -15.74 47.10
CA THR A 170 22.17 -14.56 46.94
C THR A 170 22.96 -13.39 46.36
N GLY A 171 22.35 -12.64 45.44
CA GLY A 171 22.91 -11.43 44.89
C GLY A 171 21.82 -10.38 44.68
N THR A 172 22.12 -9.12 44.91
CA THR A 172 21.16 -8.03 44.75
C THR A 172 21.39 -7.32 43.40
N ALA A 173 20.42 -7.40 42.49
CA ALA A 173 20.44 -6.68 41.22
C ALA A 173 19.34 -5.62 41.20
N LYS A 174 19.72 -4.36 41.14
CA LYS A 174 18.82 -3.17 41.11
C LYS A 174 17.70 -3.18 42.16
N ASN A 175 16.62 -3.91 41.96
CA ASN A 175 15.46 -3.95 42.89
C ASN A 175 14.97 -5.38 43.14
N ALA A 176 15.72 -6.40 42.76
CA ALA A 176 15.35 -7.80 42.97
C ALA A 176 16.53 -8.58 43.56
N THR A 177 16.22 -9.51 44.46
CA THR A 177 17.21 -10.45 45.00
C THR A 177 17.22 -11.66 44.08
N LEU A 178 18.34 -11.87 43.40
CA LEU A 178 18.58 -13.09 42.62
C LEU A 178 19.11 -14.16 43.57
N VAL A 179 18.57 -15.37 43.46
CA VAL A 179 18.99 -16.51 44.26
C VAL A 179 19.32 -17.70 43.35
N ALA A 180 20.38 -18.40 43.70
CA ALA A 180 20.70 -19.70 43.12
C ALA A 180 20.73 -20.74 44.28
N ILE A 181 19.93 -21.77 44.17
CA ILE A 181 19.69 -22.76 45.20
C ILE A 181 20.01 -24.13 44.65
N PHE A 182 20.87 -24.86 45.37
CA PHE A 182 21.27 -26.23 45.03
C PHE A 182 20.78 -27.13 46.16
N VAL A 183 19.98 -28.15 45.79
CA VAL A 183 19.43 -29.11 46.76
C VAL A 183 19.49 -30.52 46.18
N PRO A 184 19.46 -31.59 46.99
CA PRO A 184 19.32 -32.93 46.49
C PRO A 184 18.06 -33.10 45.60
N ALA A 185 18.16 -33.89 44.57
CA ALA A 185 17.09 -34.07 43.57
C ALA A 185 15.79 -34.63 44.18
N ASP A 186 15.88 -35.44 45.24
CA ASP A 186 14.74 -36.00 45.97
C ASP A 186 13.96 -34.93 46.74
N LYS A 187 14.55 -33.78 47.06
CA LYS A 187 13.94 -32.66 47.75
C LYS A 187 13.42 -31.54 46.83
N ALA A 188 13.64 -31.67 45.52
CA ALA A 188 13.29 -30.66 44.54
C ALA A 188 11.81 -30.22 44.61
N GLY A 189 10.88 -31.18 44.76
CA GLY A 189 9.44 -30.90 44.82
C GLY A 189 9.02 -30.08 46.04
N GLU A 190 9.58 -30.41 47.24
CA GLU A 190 9.31 -29.72 48.48
C GLU A 190 9.87 -28.29 48.47
N VAL A 191 11.09 -28.12 47.94
CA VAL A 191 11.73 -26.81 47.77
C VAL A 191 11.00 -25.94 46.73
N SER A 192 10.56 -26.50 45.63
CA SER A 192 9.76 -25.79 44.62
C SER A 192 8.46 -25.21 45.21
N ALA A 193 7.79 -25.96 46.11
CA ALA A 193 6.59 -25.47 46.77
C ALA A 193 6.89 -24.25 47.66
N VAL A 194 7.96 -24.35 48.49
CA VAL A 194 8.42 -23.23 49.33
C VAL A 194 8.78 -22.01 48.49
N LEU A 195 9.51 -22.19 47.40
CA LEU A 195 9.88 -21.09 46.49
C LEU A 195 8.66 -20.39 45.87
N SER A 196 7.62 -21.15 45.55
CA SER A 196 6.37 -20.59 45.02
C SER A 196 5.66 -19.69 46.07
N GLU A 197 5.71 -20.04 47.37
CA GLU A 197 5.14 -19.22 48.45
C GLU A 197 5.88 -17.88 48.61
N HIS A 198 7.18 -17.83 48.27
CA HIS A 198 8.02 -16.63 48.31
C HIS A 198 8.02 -15.81 47.05
N GLY A 199 7.09 -16.09 46.10
CA GLY A 199 6.98 -15.37 44.84
C GLY A 199 8.20 -15.55 43.93
N PHE A 200 8.80 -16.75 43.96
CA PHE A 200 9.96 -17.07 43.15
C PHE A 200 9.58 -17.09 41.64
N SER A 201 10.35 -16.37 40.87
CA SER A 201 10.27 -16.40 39.40
C SER A 201 11.55 -16.98 38.85
N GLU A 202 11.45 -18.16 38.23
CA GLU A 202 12.57 -18.87 37.66
C GLU A 202 13.17 -18.13 36.46
N THR A 203 14.50 -18.06 36.39
CA THR A 203 15.28 -17.49 35.30
C THR A 203 15.98 -18.61 34.57
N SER A 204 15.73 -18.70 33.23
CA SER A 204 16.44 -19.67 32.42
C SER A 204 17.91 -19.33 32.32
N VAL A 205 18.79 -20.24 32.71
CA VAL A 205 20.24 -20.08 32.57
C VAL A 205 20.68 -20.66 31.22
N PRO A 206 21.27 -19.86 30.31
CA PRO A 206 21.82 -20.39 29.06
C PRO A 206 22.96 -21.38 29.34
N LYS A 207 22.98 -22.50 28.63
CA LYS A 207 24.05 -23.51 28.75
C LYS A 207 25.33 -23.02 28.08
N LEU A 208 26.09 -22.26 28.82
CA LEU A 208 27.40 -21.71 28.43
C LEU A 208 28.43 -22.04 29.54
N GLU A 209 29.70 -22.09 29.20
CA GLU A 209 30.78 -22.40 30.12
C GLU A 209 31.54 -21.14 30.55
N GLY A 210 32.09 -21.17 31.76
CA GLY A 210 32.98 -20.14 32.31
C GLY A 210 32.28 -19.00 33.03
N ASN A 211 32.96 -17.86 33.16
CA ASN A 211 32.48 -16.70 33.90
C ASN A 211 31.39 -15.95 33.12
N VAL A 212 30.34 -15.51 33.83
CA VAL A 212 29.21 -14.74 33.31
C VAL A 212 29.66 -13.51 32.51
N ASP A 213 30.56 -12.71 33.05
CA ASP A 213 31.03 -11.47 32.41
C ASP A 213 31.81 -11.74 31.14
N SER A 214 32.62 -12.83 31.12
CA SER A 214 33.34 -13.20 29.90
C SER A 214 32.41 -13.75 28.82
N ALA A 215 31.35 -14.47 29.21
CA ALA A 215 30.32 -14.95 28.27
C ALA A 215 29.51 -13.77 27.68
N ILE A 216 29.12 -12.80 28.49
CA ILE A 216 28.47 -11.57 28.02
C ILE A 216 29.38 -10.84 27.03
N ALA A 217 30.66 -10.57 27.37
CA ALA A 217 31.59 -9.89 26.48
C ALA A 217 31.78 -10.62 25.14
N THR A 218 31.81 -11.97 25.16
CA THR A 218 31.89 -12.80 23.93
C THR A 218 30.64 -12.67 23.07
N LEU A 219 29.46 -12.71 23.70
CA LEU A 219 28.17 -12.54 22.99
C LEU A 219 28.06 -11.13 22.40
N GLU A 220 28.40 -10.09 23.18
CA GLU A 220 28.40 -8.69 22.69
C GLU A 220 29.40 -8.48 21.54
N GLY A 221 30.59 -9.08 21.63
CA GLY A 221 31.56 -9.08 20.53
C GLY A 221 31.01 -9.75 19.27
N SER A 222 30.30 -10.87 19.43
CA SER A 222 29.64 -11.57 18.32
C SER A 222 28.49 -10.74 17.71
N ILE A 223 27.68 -10.09 18.53
CA ILE A 223 26.62 -9.19 18.08
C ILE A 223 27.19 -8.06 17.24
N LYS A 224 28.24 -7.41 17.75
CA LYS A 224 28.91 -6.33 17.02
C LYS A 224 29.52 -6.78 15.67
N SER A 225 30.06 -7.99 15.62
CA SER A 225 30.55 -8.58 14.37
C SER A 225 29.43 -8.81 13.36
N LEU A 226 28.30 -9.38 13.81
CA LEU A 226 27.12 -9.63 12.98
C LEU A 226 26.47 -8.33 12.48
N GLU A 227 26.37 -7.31 13.33
CA GLU A 227 25.92 -5.98 12.93
C GLU A 227 26.86 -5.34 11.92
N GLY A 228 28.19 -5.58 12.08
CA GLY A 228 29.19 -5.18 11.10
C GLY A 228 29.03 -5.85 9.73
N GLU A 229 28.59 -7.11 9.69
CA GLU A 229 28.27 -7.81 8.43
C GLU A 229 26.95 -7.31 7.81
N MET A 230 25.98 -6.92 8.62
CA MET A 230 24.68 -6.48 8.17
C MET A 230 24.71 -5.14 7.43
N ALA A 231 25.53 -4.20 7.90
CA ALA A 231 25.61 -2.85 7.32
C ALA A 231 25.96 -2.82 5.81
N PRO A 232 26.99 -3.57 5.32
CA PRO A 232 27.28 -3.61 3.88
C PRO A 232 26.17 -4.29 3.07
N LEU A 233 25.46 -5.28 3.62
CA LEU A 233 24.33 -5.94 2.96
C LEU A 233 23.14 -5.00 2.81
N GLN A 234 22.82 -4.23 3.85
CA GLN A 234 21.75 -3.21 3.79
C GLN A 234 22.12 -2.11 2.77
N LYS A 235 23.38 -1.66 2.75
CA LYS A 235 23.84 -0.72 1.75
C LYS A 235 23.69 -1.28 0.34
N LYS A 236 24.06 -2.54 0.14
CA LYS A 236 23.91 -3.22 -1.16
C LYS A 236 22.45 -3.22 -1.63
N LEU A 237 21.49 -3.57 -0.75
CA LEU A 237 20.06 -3.49 -1.08
C LEU A 237 19.62 -2.06 -1.43
N ALA A 238 20.10 -1.06 -0.69
CA ALA A 238 19.79 0.35 -0.97
C ALA A 238 20.36 0.81 -2.34
N ASP A 239 21.56 0.39 -2.70
CA ASP A 239 22.17 0.69 -3.99
C ASP A 239 21.41 -0.03 -5.13
N MET A 240 21.04 -1.30 -4.95
CA MET A 240 20.21 -2.05 -5.90
C MET A 240 18.84 -1.41 -6.07
N LYS A 241 18.18 -1.00 -4.98
CA LYS A 241 16.93 -0.24 -5.05
C LYS A 241 17.07 0.99 -5.94
N LYS A 242 18.07 1.82 -5.66
CA LYS A 242 18.32 3.06 -6.43
C LYS A 242 18.58 2.81 -7.91
N GLN A 243 19.24 1.71 -8.23
CA GLN A 243 19.60 1.35 -9.60
C GLN A 243 18.41 0.79 -10.39
N TYR A 244 17.61 -0.09 -9.77
CA TYR A 244 16.61 -0.91 -10.46
C TYR A 244 15.15 -0.52 -10.19
N GLU A 245 14.86 0.41 -9.27
CA GLU A 245 13.49 0.78 -8.86
C GLU A 245 12.59 1.07 -10.07
N ASP A 246 13.00 1.99 -10.95
CA ASP A 246 12.19 2.40 -12.10
C ASP A 246 11.99 1.26 -13.11
N LEU A 247 13.03 0.45 -13.34
CA LEU A 247 12.95 -0.70 -14.26
C LEU A 247 12.05 -1.80 -13.69
N MET A 248 12.15 -2.09 -12.39
CA MET A 248 11.27 -3.05 -11.72
C MET A 248 9.81 -2.62 -11.77
N LEU A 249 9.51 -1.34 -11.57
CA LEU A 249 8.16 -0.80 -11.68
C LEU A 249 7.62 -0.90 -13.11
N ALA A 250 8.42 -0.58 -14.11
CA ALA A 250 8.05 -0.73 -15.52
C ALA A 250 7.83 -2.20 -15.90
N THR A 251 8.65 -3.11 -15.39
CA THR A 251 8.50 -4.56 -15.60
C THR A 251 7.26 -5.12 -14.89
N ASP A 252 6.93 -4.64 -13.69
CA ASP A 252 5.67 -5.02 -12.99
C ASP A 252 4.45 -4.58 -13.79
N GLU A 253 4.46 -3.37 -14.34
CA GLU A 253 3.39 -2.87 -15.20
C GLU A 253 3.24 -3.76 -16.46
N TYR A 254 4.35 -4.06 -17.13
CA TYR A 254 4.36 -4.94 -18.30
C TYR A 254 3.83 -6.34 -18.00
N LEU A 255 4.38 -7.01 -16.99
CA LEU A 255 3.96 -8.36 -16.60
C LEU A 255 2.51 -8.39 -16.12
N SER A 256 2.07 -7.38 -15.36
CA SER A 256 0.68 -7.23 -14.93
C SER A 256 -0.28 -7.08 -16.12
N MET A 257 0.13 -6.33 -17.14
CA MET A 257 -0.63 -6.16 -18.38
C MET A 257 -0.71 -7.48 -19.14
N GLN A 258 0.41 -8.19 -19.33
CA GLN A 258 0.44 -9.46 -20.04
C GLN A 258 -0.35 -10.55 -19.30
N THR A 259 -0.23 -10.62 -17.98
CA THR A 259 -1.04 -11.55 -17.17
C THR A 259 -2.53 -11.29 -17.35
N ARG A 260 -2.98 -10.03 -17.27
CA ARG A 260 -4.40 -9.67 -17.51
C ARG A 260 -4.87 -10.03 -18.92
N LYS A 261 -4.03 -9.83 -19.95
CA LYS A 261 -4.37 -10.23 -21.32
C LYS A 261 -4.54 -11.74 -21.43
N THR A 262 -3.58 -12.50 -20.94
CA THR A 262 -3.57 -13.97 -21.06
C THR A 262 -4.61 -14.65 -20.18
N GLU A 263 -5.05 -14.02 -19.09
CA GLU A 263 -6.12 -14.48 -18.21
C GLU A 263 -7.51 -13.96 -18.59
N ALA A 264 -7.62 -13.04 -19.56
CA ALA A 264 -8.93 -12.53 -19.98
C ALA A 264 -9.92 -13.63 -20.40
N PRO A 265 -9.50 -14.72 -21.05
CA PRO A 265 -10.42 -15.81 -21.41
C PRO A 265 -11.07 -16.53 -20.23
N LEU A 266 -10.53 -16.45 -19.02
CA LEU A 266 -11.19 -16.96 -17.80
C LEU A 266 -12.58 -16.37 -17.57
N ARG A 267 -12.90 -15.25 -18.22
CA ARG A 267 -14.20 -14.58 -18.16
C ARG A 267 -15.14 -14.97 -19.28
N PHE A 268 -14.65 -15.74 -20.27
CA PHE A 268 -15.39 -16.11 -21.47
C PHE A 268 -16.10 -17.44 -21.27
N ALA A 269 -17.16 -17.65 -22.04
CA ALA A 269 -17.74 -18.95 -22.24
C ALA A 269 -17.04 -19.65 -23.41
N GLU A 270 -16.67 -20.92 -23.27
CA GLU A 270 -15.99 -21.68 -24.29
C GLU A 270 -16.73 -23.00 -24.59
N THR A 271 -16.66 -23.42 -25.86
CA THR A 271 -16.99 -24.76 -26.32
C THR A 271 -15.72 -25.48 -26.80
N ALA A 272 -15.83 -26.65 -27.38
CA ALA A 272 -14.67 -27.34 -27.96
C ALA A 272 -13.92 -26.49 -28.99
N ASN A 273 -14.61 -25.74 -29.87
CA ASN A 273 -14.05 -25.05 -31.03
C ASN A 273 -14.29 -23.53 -31.07
N ALA A 274 -15.12 -23.00 -30.19
CA ALA A 274 -15.51 -21.61 -30.20
C ALA A 274 -15.43 -20.98 -28.81
N PHE A 275 -15.33 -19.65 -28.76
CA PHE A 275 -15.49 -18.85 -27.56
C PHE A 275 -16.60 -17.83 -27.73
N VAL A 276 -17.20 -17.43 -26.63
CA VAL A 276 -18.22 -16.39 -26.57
C VAL A 276 -17.88 -15.40 -25.45
N ILE A 277 -17.91 -14.10 -25.81
CA ILE A 277 -17.72 -13.00 -24.86
C ILE A 277 -19.03 -12.23 -24.79
N ASP A 278 -19.56 -12.07 -23.61
CA ASP A 278 -20.68 -11.19 -23.31
C ASP A 278 -20.15 -9.90 -22.68
N GLY A 279 -20.69 -8.76 -23.07
CA GLY A 279 -20.21 -7.51 -22.51
C GLY A 279 -21.03 -6.29 -22.94
N TYR A 280 -20.61 -5.15 -22.43
CA TYR A 280 -21.19 -3.86 -22.74
C TYR A 280 -20.20 -2.95 -23.44
N VAL A 281 -20.66 -2.18 -24.44
CA VAL A 281 -19.90 -1.21 -25.19
C VAL A 281 -20.68 0.12 -25.25
N PRO A 282 -20.00 1.29 -25.23
CA PRO A 282 -20.65 2.54 -25.55
C PRO A 282 -21.35 2.45 -26.90
N SER A 283 -22.64 2.81 -26.95
CA SER A 283 -23.48 2.59 -28.15
C SER A 283 -22.93 3.26 -29.41
N ASP A 284 -22.27 4.41 -29.27
CA ASP A 284 -21.62 5.15 -30.34
C ASP A 284 -20.33 4.49 -30.83
N GLN A 285 -19.70 3.61 -30.02
CA GLN A 285 -18.46 2.90 -30.37
C GLN A 285 -18.69 1.48 -30.89
N PHE A 286 -19.93 1.00 -30.92
CA PHE A 286 -20.26 -0.36 -31.37
C PHE A 286 -19.74 -0.67 -32.77
N ALA A 287 -19.98 0.23 -33.73
CA ALA A 287 -19.56 0.03 -35.13
C ALA A 287 -18.03 -0.08 -35.24
N ARG A 288 -17.29 0.71 -34.48
CA ARG A 288 -15.83 0.66 -34.40
C ARG A 288 -15.36 -0.66 -33.79
N LEU A 289 -15.92 -1.06 -32.62
CA LEU A 289 -15.59 -2.32 -32.00
C LEU A 289 -15.79 -3.50 -32.93
N LYS A 290 -16.95 -3.56 -33.64
CA LYS A 290 -17.29 -4.62 -34.58
C LYS A 290 -16.26 -4.70 -35.72
N SER A 291 -16.03 -3.60 -36.40
CA SER A 291 -15.09 -3.54 -37.53
C SER A 291 -13.67 -3.95 -37.17
N GLU A 292 -13.16 -3.47 -36.04
CA GLU A 292 -11.80 -3.75 -35.59
C GLU A 292 -11.61 -5.22 -35.15
N LEU A 293 -12.62 -5.80 -34.48
CA LEU A 293 -12.55 -7.20 -34.03
C LEU A 293 -12.70 -8.18 -35.20
N GLU A 294 -13.65 -7.92 -36.13
CA GLU A 294 -13.84 -8.76 -37.30
C GLU A 294 -12.59 -8.73 -38.21
N SER A 295 -11.96 -7.56 -38.36
CA SER A 295 -10.69 -7.41 -39.08
C SER A 295 -9.56 -8.20 -38.40
N ALA A 296 -9.39 -8.09 -37.08
CA ALA A 296 -8.36 -8.81 -36.33
C ALA A 296 -8.52 -10.33 -36.39
N ALA A 297 -9.75 -10.80 -36.48
CA ALA A 297 -10.08 -12.23 -36.52
C ALA A 297 -10.12 -12.79 -37.98
N GLY A 298 -9.92 -11.97 -39.01
CA GLY A 298 -9.92 -12.41 -40.40
C GLY A 298 -11.25 -13.08 -40.82
N GLY A 299 -12.38 -12.55 -40.36
CA GLY A 299 -13.72 -13.04 -40.68
C GLY A 299 -14.19 -14.30 -39.92
N ARG A 300 -13.42 -14.74 -38.91
CA ARG A 300 -13.75 -15.91 -38.06
C ARG A 300 -14.33 -15.54 -36.71
N LEU A 301 -14.90 -14.34 -36.65
CA LEU A 301 -15.54 -13.78 -35.47
C LEU A 301 -16.74 -12.96 -35.92
N GLU A 302 -17.81 -13.03 -35.16
CA GLU A 302 -19.02 -12.23 -35.37
C GLU A 302 -19.29 -11.42 -34.09
N VAL A 303 -19.64 -10.15 -34.27
CA VAL A 303 -20.08 -9.26 -33.19
C VAL A 303 -21.55 -8.92 -33.41
N GLN A 304 -22.39 -9.36 -32.50
CA GLN A 304 -23.83 -9.10 -32.54
C GLN A 304 -24.25 -8.18 -31.41
N LEU A 305 -25.14 -7.25 -31.76
CA LEU A 305 -25.86 -6.45 -30.79
C LEU A 305 -27.05 -7.28 -30.28
N ILE A 306 -27.26 -7.36 -28.98
CA ILE A 306 -28.46 -8.00 -28.44
C ILE A 306 -29.62 -7.03 -28.66
N ALA A 307 -30.32 -7.18 -29.81
CA ALA A 307 -31.18 -6.18 -30.41
C ALA A 307 -32.45 -5.84 -29.62
N ASP A 308 -32.89 -6.66 -28.69
CA ASP A 308 -34.20 -6.51 -28.06
C ASP A 308 -34.17 -5.83 -26.69
N LYS A 309 -33.00 -5.38 -26.26
CA LYS A 309 -32.88 -4.81 -24.90
C LYS A 309 -31.94 -3.61 -24.91
N GLU A 310 -32.52 -2.42 -24.93
CA GLU A 310 -31.78 -1.24 -24.52
C GLU A 310 -31.24 -1.46 -23.10
N ALA A 311 -30.06 -0.90 -22.78
CA ALA A 311 -29.47 -1.04 -21.44
C ALA A 311 -30.44 -0.61 -20.33
N ASP A 312 -31.35 0.30 -20.62
CA ASP A 312 -32.43 0.73 -19.74
C ASP A 312 -33.39 -0.42 -19.34
N ASP A 313 -33.77 -1.28 -20.31
CA ASP A 313 -34.64 -2.43 -20.06
C ASP A 313 -33.93 -3.53 -19.27
N LEU A 314 -32.58 -3.64 -19.41
CA LEU A 314 -31.77 -4.61 -18.68
C LEU A 314 -31.66 -4.24 -17.20
N VAL A 315 -31.51 -2.94 -16.89
CA VAL A 315 -31.50 -2.43 -15.51
C VAL A 315 -32.85 -2.69 -14.83
N GLU A 316 -34.00 -2.52 -15.56
CA GLU A 316 -35.31 -2.84 -15.02
C GLU A 316 -35.52 -4.33 -14.70
N LYS A 317 -34.74 -5.18 -15.34
CA LYS A 317 -34.69 -6.63 -15.06
C LYS A 317 -33.69 -7.01 -13.99
N GLY A 318 -33.01 -6.03 -13.36
CA GLY A 318 -32.05 -6.24 -12.30
C GLY A 318 -30.66 -6.65 -12.79
N GLU A 319 -30.32 -6.42 -14.07
CA GLU A 319 -28.95 -6.64 -14.58
C GLU A 319 -28.06 -5.45 -14.21
N ASP A 320 -26.84 -5.73 -13.80
CA ASP A 320 -25.82 -4.73 -13.47
C ASP A 320 -25.16 -4.21 -14.76
N VAL A 321 -25.65 -3.07 -15.24
CA VAL A 321 -25.11 -2.39 -16.42
C VAL A 321 -23.97 -1.46 -16.00
N PRO A 322 -22.77 -1.58 -16.59
CA PRO A 322 -21.63 -0.75 -16.21
C PRO A 322 -21.87 0.72 -16.55
N THR A 323 -21.52 1.60 -15.61
CA THR A 323 -21.64 3.04 -15.78
C THR A 323 -20.33 3.64 -16.27
N GLN A 324 -20.38 4.33 -17.40
CA GLN A 324 -19.29 5.14 -17.89
C GLN A 324 -19.70 6.62 -17.86
N MET A 325 -18.95 7.42 -17.10
CA MET A 325 -19.15 8.88 -17.05
C MET A 325 -18.55 9.53 -18.28
N ASP A 326 -19.25 10.55 -18.83
CA ASP A 326 -18.80 11.36 -19.98
C ASP A 326 -18.91 12.85 -19.63
N ASN A 327 -17.90 13.33 -18.95
CA ASN A 327 -17.82 14.72 -18.53
C ASN A 327 -16.85 15.52 -19.40
N PRO A 328 -17.12 16.84 -19.63
CA PRO A 328 -16.19 17.74 -20.29
C PRO A 328 -14.81 17.71 -19.62
N SER A 329 -13.77 17.98 -20.38
CA SER A 329 -12.37 17.88 -19.92
C SER A 329 -12.07 18.68 -18.66
N LEU A 330 -12.72 19.83 -18.45
CA LEU A 330 -12.60 20.65 -17.24
C LEU A 330 -13.35 20.06 -16.03
N ALA A 331 -14.46 19.36 -16.25
CA ALA A 331 -15.24 18.70 -15.20
C ALA A 331 -14.71 17.29 -14.87
N LYS A 332 -14.00 16.67 -15.81
CA LYS A 332 -13.46 15.31 -15.67
C LYS A 332 -12.67 15.07 -14.37
N PRO A 333 -11.83 15.98 -13.86
CA PRO A 333 -11.18 15.79 -12.56
C PRO A 333 -12.16 15.57 -11.39
N TYR A 334 -13.36 16.16 -11.47
CA TYR A 334 -14.37 16.05 -10.41
C TYR A 334 -15.07 14.70 -10.34
N GLU A 335 -14.91 13.85 -11.37
CA GLU A 335 -15.28 12.43 -11.30
C GLU A 335 -14.55 11.70 -10.16
N LEU A 336 -13.34 12.14 -9.80
CA LEU A 336 -12.63 11.63 -8.61
C LEU A 336 -13.48 11.80 -7.35
N VAL A 337 -14.08 12.97 -7.16
CA VAL A 337 -14.91 13.26 -5.99
C VAL A 337 -16.15 12.38 -6.00
N THR A 338 -16.82 12.23 -7.14
CA THR A 338 -17.96 11.33 -7.30
C THR A 338 -17.59 9.88 -6.95
N ARG A 339 -16.48 9.39 -7.49
CA ARG A 339 -15.98 8.01 -7.24
C ARG A 339 -15.57 7.74 -5.79
N LEU A 340 -15.20 8.77 -5.02
CA LEU A 340 -14.89 8.63 -3.59
C LEU A 340 -16.14 8.29 -2.76
N PHE A 341 -17.33 8.70 -3.20
CA PHE A 341 -18.59 8.37 -2.52
C PHE A 341 -19.18 7.07 -3.08
N ALA A 342 -19.56 7.07 -4.33
CA ALA A 342 -20.05 5.91 -5.08
C ALA A 342 -20.06 6.24 -6.58
N ILE A 343 -19.87 5.25 -7.43
CA ILE A 343 -20.15 5.40 -8.86
C ILE A 343 -21.67 5.38 -9.00
N PRO A 344 -22.29 6.40 -9.66
CA PRO A 344 -23.74 6.40 -9.85
C PRO A 344 -24.19 5.18 -10.67
N GLU A 345 -25.36 4.65 -10.37
CA GLU A 345 -25.96 3.58 -11.17
C GLU A 345 -26.26 4.07 -12.59
N TYR A 346 -26.39 3.15 -13.54
CA TYR A 346 -26.51 3.49 -14.98
C TYR A 346 -27.67 4.48 -15.28
N LYS A 347 -28.79 4.39 -14.54
CA LYS A 347 -29.95 5.31 -14.70
C LYS A 347 -29.84 6.59 -13.89
N GLU A 348 -28.88 6.66 -12.96
CA GLU A 348 -28.72 7.77 -12.06
C GLU A 348 -28.08 8.98 -12.75
N PHE A 349 -28.25 10.10 -12.11
CA PHE A 349 -27.68 11.38 -12.50
C PHE A 349 -26.19 11.43 -12.11
N ASP A 350 -25.32 11.84 -13.04
CA ASP A 350 -23.91 12.09 -12.75
C ASP A 350 -23.72 13.45 -12.05
N PRO A 351 -23.38 13.49 -10.75
CA PRO A 351 -23.23 14.72 -10.00
C PRO A 351 -21.91 15.46 -10.33
N SER A 352 -20.98 14.86 -11.06
CA SER A 352 -19.64 15.41 -11.31
C SER A 352 -19.69 16.81 -11.92
N LEU A 353 -20.62 17.06 -12.84
CA LEU A 353 -20.78 18.39 -13.45
C LEU A 353 -21.29 19.43 -12.47
N LEU A 354 -22.22 19.06 -11.58
CA LEU A 354 -22.68 19.96 -10.51
C LEU A 354 -21.55 20.26 -9.51
N ILE A 355 -20.80 19.23 -9.11
CA ILE A 355 -19.66 19.41 -8.22
C ILE A 355 -18.62 20.33 -8.87
N PHE A 356 -18.35 20.18 -10.18
CA PHE A 356 -17.45 21.07 -10.92
C PHE A 356 -17.89 22.54 -10.88
N VAL A 357 -19.17 22.83 -10.90
CA VAL A 357 -19.66 24.21 -10.86
C VAL A 357 -19.67 24.75 -9.44
N PHE A 358 -20.27 24.04 -8.51
CA PHE A 358 -20.53 24.56 -7.17
C PHE A 358 -19.32 24.47 -6.22
N PHE A 359 -18.57 23.38 -6.27
CA PHE A 359 -17.46 23.16 -5.35
C PHE A 359 -16.37 24.24 -5.44
N PRO A 360 -15.85 24.61 -6.64
CA PRO A 360 -14.82 25.64 -6.74
C PRO A 360 -15.32 27.02 -6.31
N ILE A 361 -16.58 27.35 -6.61
CA ILE A 361 -17.21 28.60 -6.21
C ILE A 361 -17.29 28.67 -4.68
N MET A 362 -17.84 27.65 -4.04
CA MET A 362 -17.92 27.58 -2.58
C MET A 362 -16.52 27.61 -1.93
N PHE A 363 -15.57 26.84 -2.48
CA PHE A 363 -14.18 26.86 -2.02
C PHE A 363 -13.58 28.27 -2.10
N GLY A 364 -13.78 28.94 -3.25
CA GLY A 364 -13.32 30.31 -3.45
C GLY A 364 -13.99 31.30 -2.51
N MET A 365 -15.30 31.18 -2.26
CA MET A 365 -16.02 32.03 -1.30
C MET A 365 -15.50 31.87 0.13
N ILE A 366 -15.19 30.62 0.55
CA ILE A 366 -14.70 30.33 1.91
C ILE A 366 -13.26 30.82 2.09
N LEU A 367 -12.40 30.60 1.09
CA LEU A 367 -10.98 30.95 1.15
C LEU A 367 -10.68 32.36 0.70
N GLY A 368 -11.57 33.04 0.00
CA GLY A 368 -11.59 34.37 -0.60
C GLY A 368 -10.42 35.33 -0.34
N ASP A 369 -9.21 34.94 -0.73
CA ASP A 369 -7.97 35.70 -0.48
C ASP A 369 -7.03 35.57 -1.68
N VAL A 370 -6.61 36.70 -2.24
CA VAL A 370 -5.73 36.76 -3.42
C VAL A 370 -4.36 36.17 -3.11
N GLY A 371 -3.79 36.50 -1.95
CA GLY A 371 -2.44 36.04 -1.57
C GLY A 371 -2.37 34.52 -1.38
N TYR A 372 -3.30 33.96 -0.61
CA TYR A 372 -3.39 32.50 -0.41
C TYR A 372 -3.76 31.80 -1.70
N GLY A 373 -4.67 32.34 -2.51
CA GLY A 373 -5.04 31.77 -3.80
C GLY A 373 -3.85 31.67 -4.77
N VAL A 374 -3.08 32.74 -4.93
CA VAL A 374 -1.87 32.75 -5.77
C VAL A 374 -0.80 31.80 -5.23
N MET A 375 -0.54 31.83 -3.92
CA MET A 375 0.46 30.97 -3.30
C MET A 375 0.11 29.49 -3.48
N THR A 376 -1.15 29.13 -3.24
CA THR A 376 -1.64 27.76 -3.43
C THR A 376 -1.50 27.33 -4.89
N LEU A 377 -1.88 28.19 -5.84
CA LEU A 377 -1.76 27.92 -7.26
C LEU A 377 -0.30 27.65 -7.68
N LEU A 378 0.65 28.46 -7.22
CA LEU A 378 2.08 28.28 -7.50
C LEU A 378 2.61 26.96 -6.92
N VAL A 379 2.27 26.64 -5.68
CA VAL A 379 2.65 25.38 -5.03
C VAL A 379 2.10 24.18 -5.81
N LEU A 380 0.83 24.24 -6.22
CA LEU A 380 0.19 23.16 -6.98
C LEU A 380 0.80 22.96 -8.37
N ILE A 381 1.23 24.04 -9.05
CA ILE A 381 1.97 23.94 -10.32
C ILE A 381 3.30 23.20 -10.13
N LEU A 382 4.01 23.45 -9.03
CA LEU A 382 5.23 22.71 -8.71
C LEU A 382 4.95 21.25 -8.35
N LEU A 383 3.92 20.99 -7.52
CA LEU A 383 3.52 19.63 -7.13
C LEU A 383 3.03 18.83 -8.32
N LYS A 384 2.37 19.44 -9.30
CA LYS A 384 1.91 18.78 -10.52
C LYS A 384 3.05 18.13 -11.32
N LYS A 385 4.25 18.70 -11.28
CA LYS A 385 5.45 18.12 -11.91
C LYS A 385 5.99 16.91 -11.13
N ARG A 386 5.79 16.90 -9.79
CA ARG A 386 6.31 15.85 -8.90
C ARG A 386 5.37 14.64 -8.80
N PHE A 387 4.05 14.87 -8.76
CA PHE A 387 3.04 13.84 -8.61
C PHE A 387 2.38 13.54 -9.97
N ARG A 388 2.75 12.40 -10.58
CA ARG A 388 2.33 12.04 -11.94
C ARG A 388 1.17 11.03 -12.01
N THR A 389 0.79 10.41 -10.87
CA THR A 389 -0.35 9.47 -10.81
C THR A 389 -1.67 10.19 -11.11
N GLU A 390 -2.55 9.53 -11.85
CA GLU A 390 -3.82 10.11 -12.33
C GLU A 390 -4.65 10.73 -11.21
N GLY A 391 -4.84 10.03 -10.09
CA GLY A 391 -5.59 10.54 -8.95
C GLY A 391 -5.00 11.82 -8.36
N TRP A 392 -3.67 11.91 -8.21
CA TRP A 392 -3.03 13.15 -7.77
C TRP A 392 -3.18 14.28 -8.78
N GLN A 393 -3.08 13.99 -10.08
CA GLN A 393 -3.30 14.99 -11.13
C GLN A 393 -4.72 15.55 -11.10
N GLN A 394 -5.72 14.67 -10.90
CA GLN A 394 -7.12 15.09 -10.77
C GLN A 394 -7.32 15.96 -9.52
N LEU A 395 -6.83 15.54 -8.36
CA LEU A 395 -6.91 16.30 -7.11
C LEU A 395 -6.25 17.68 -7.23
N ILE A 396 -5.04 17.73 -7.78
CA ILE A 396 -4.32 18.99 -8.02
C ILE A 396 -5.13 19.92 -8.93
N ASN A 397 -5.72 19.40 -10.01
CA ASN A 397 -6.54 20.19 -10.94
C ASN A 397 -7.79 20.74 -10.22
N ILE A 398 -8.46 19.97 -9.37
CA ILE A 398 -9.60 20.42 -8.57
C ILE A 398 -9.22 21.63 -7.70
N VAL A 399 -8.14 21.50 -6.94
CA VAL A 399 -7.69 22.56 -6.02
C VAL A 399 -7.16 23.78 -6.79
N MET A 400 -6.51 23.57 -7.96
CA MET A 400 -6.09 24.68 -8.83
C MET A 400 -7.29 25.51 -9.31
N ILE A 401 -8.38 24.88 -9.75
CA ILE A 401 -9.61 25.58 -10.16
C ILE A 401 -10.20 26.33 -8.95
N GLY A 402 -10.25 25.70 -7.78
CA GLY A 402 -10.67 26.36 -6.54
C GLY A 402 -9.80 27.57 -6.17
N SER A 403 -8.48 27.48 -6.36
CA SER A 403 -7.55 28.58 -6.10
C SER A 403 -7.80 29.79 -7.02
N VAL A 404 -8.17 29.54 -8.28
CA VAL A 404 -8.58 30.62 -9.19
C VAL A 404 -9.82 31.35 -8.67
N TRP A 405 -10.82 30.60 -8.19
CA TRP A 405 -12.01 31.17 -7.59
C TRP A 405 -11.69 31.93 -6.28
N SER A 406 -10.73 31.41 -5.47
CA SER A 406 -10.24 32.10 -4.28
C SER A 406 -9.64 33.48 -4.62
N ILE A 407 -8.86 33.58 -5.72
CA ILE A 407 -8.32 34.86 -6.20
C ILE A 407 -9.45 35.76 -6.61
N ILE A 408 -10.45 35.28 -7.35
CA ILE A 408 -11.61 36.08 -7.80
C ILE A 408 -12.36 36.64 -6.58
N PHE A 409 -12.73 35.80 -5.62
CA PHE A 409 -13.45 36.25 -4.43
C PHE A 409 -12.55 37.10 -3.50
N GLY A 410 -11.23 36.81 -3.45
CA GLY A 410 -10.28 37.66 -2.72
C GLY A 410 -10.24 39.09 -3.22
N VAL A 411 -10.35 39.26 -4.55
CA VAL A 411 -10.51 40.62 -5.13
C VAL A 411 -11.83 41.27 -4.70
N PHE A 412 -12.95 40.50 -4.73
CA PHE A 412 -14.25 41.01 -4.26
C PHE A 412 -14.23 41.36 -2.77
N TYR A 413 -13.56 40.58 -1.94
CA TYR A 413 -13.46 40.83 -0.49
C TYR A 413 -12.40 41.89 -0.13
N GLY A 414 -11.48 42.20 -1.07
CA GLY A 414 -10.37 43.11 -0.82
C GLY A 414 -9.29 42.51 0.10
N GLU A 415 -9.13 41.19 0.09
CA GLU A 415 -8.22 40.45 0.98
C GLU A 415 -6.99 39.96 0.26
N ILE A 416 -5.80 40.27 0.81
CA ILE A 416 -4.50 39.71 0.41
C ILE A 416 -3.74 39.33 1.68
N PHE A 417 -3.59 38.02 1.95
CA PHE A 417 -3.04 37.45 3.18
C PHE A 417 -3.81 37.94 4.43
N GLY A 418 -5.15 37.97 4.32
CA GLY A 418 -6.07 38.40 5.36
C GLY A 418 -6.35 39.88 5.37
N PRO A 419 -7.24 40.36 6.28
CA PRO A 419 -7.72 41.74 6.32
C PRO A 419 -6.65 42.81 6.66
N LEU A 420 -5.49 42.36 7.16
CA LEU A 420 -4.32 43.22 7.46
C LEU A 420 -3.28 43.21 6.36
N GLY A 421 -3.55 42.59 5.21
CA GLY A 421 -2.63 42.48 4.08
C GLY A 421 -2.39 43.80 3.34
N LEU A 422 -1.52 43.71 2.32
CA LEU A 422 -1.15 44.87 1.48
C LEU A 422 -2.35 45.58 0.86
N TRP A 423 -3.43 44.83 0.56
CA TRP A 423 -4.64 45.38 -0.06
C TRP A 423 -5.38 46.35 0.89
N GLY A 424 -5.54 46.01 2.16
CA GLY A 424 -6.11 46.90 3.17
C GLY A 424 -5.31 48.21 3.34
N ARG A 425 -3.97 48.14 3.19
CA ARG A 425 -3.12 49.35 3.22
C ARG A 425 -3.25 50.20 1.96
N VAL A 426 -3.35 49.57 0.79
CA VAL A 426 -3.51 50.27 -0.49
C VAL A 426 -4.89 50.90 -0.58
N MET A 427 -5.93 50.17 -0.17
CA MET A 427 -7.32 50.71 -0.17
C MET A 427 -7.55 51.76 0.93
N GLY A 428 -6.88 51.66 2.08
CA GLY A 428 -6.90 52.66 3.13
C GLY A 428 -6.21 53.98 2.76
N GLN A 429 -5.48 54.02 1.64
CA GLN A 429 -4.86 55.23 1.08
C GLN A 429 -5.73 55.89 0.00
N LEU A 430 -6.86 55.25 -0.40
CA LEU A 430 -7.77 55.86 -1.36
C LEU A 430 -8.57 56.99 -0.72
N PRO A 431 -8.87 58.06 -1.46
CA PRO A 431 -9.74 59.12 -1.00
C PRO A 431 -11.11 58.58 -0.60
N GLU A 432 -11.72 59.13 0.48
CA GLU A 432 -13.04 58.70 0.97
C GLU A 432 -14.12 58.66 -0.12
N ALA A 433 -14.05 59.54 -1.09
CA ALA A 433 -14.97 59.61 -2.23
C ALA A 433 -14.89 58.33 -3.13
N GLU A 434 -13.69 57.79 -3.35
CA GLU A 434 -13.51 56.55 -4.14
C GLU A 434 -13.90 55.30 -3.35
N LEU A 435 -13.63 55.30 -2.04
CA LEU A 435 -14.08 54.24 -1.12
C LEU A 435 -15.61 54.14 -1.05
N VAL A 436 -16.30 55.27 -1.00
CA VAL A 436 -17.78 55.35 -1.04
C VAL A 436 -18.30 54.85 -2.38
N HIS A 437 -17.63 55.18 -3.48
CA HIS A 437 -18.01 54.69 -4.82
C HIS A 437 -17.83 53.19 -4.94
N LEU A 438 -16.70 52.63 -4.49
CA LEU A 438 -16.45 51.17 -4.48
C LEU A 438 -17.43 50.42 -3.57
N LYS A 439 -17.80 51.00 -2.42
CA LYS A 439 -18.86 50.49 -1.54
C LYS A 439 -20.22 50.51 -2.22
N SER A 440 -20.56 51.59 -2.93
CA SER A 440 -21.85 51.72 -3.62
C SER A 440 -22.02 50.77 -4.81
N VAL A 441 -20.92 50.33 -5.45
CA VAL A 441 -20.90 49.36 -6.57
C VAL A 441 -20.77 47.95 -6.08
N GLY A 442 -20.72 47.69 -4.75
CA GLY A 442 -20.60 46.33 -4.19
C GLY A 442 -19.23 45.68 -4.38
N LEU A 443 -18.20 46.43 -4.74
CA LEU A 443 -16.83 45.99 -4.94
C LEU A 443 -15.95 46.07 -3.68
N TYR A 444 -16.49 46.60 -2.57
CA TYR A 444 -15.79 46.68 -1.30
C TYR A 444 -16.69 46.21 -0.14
N PHE A 445 -16.36 45.09 0.45
CA PHE A 445 -17.02 44.48 1.60
C PHE A 445 -16.20 44.61 2.90
N GLY A 446 -15.12 45.40 2.87
CA GLY A 446 -14.24 45.61 4.03
C GLY A 446 -14.95 46.36 5.17
N GLU A 447 -14.85 45.83 6.38
CA GLU A 447 -15.30 46.30 7.70
C GLU A 447 -16.72 45.92 8.16
N GLY A 448 -17.59 45.30 7.31
CA GLY A 448 -18.99 45.05 7.72
C GLY A 448 -19.28 43.66 8.32
N VAL A 449 -18.43 42.67 8.15
CA VAL A 449 -18.78 41.29 8.51
C VAL A 449 -18.10 40.79 9.81
N TYR A 450 -17.02 41.42 10.24
CA TYR A 450 -16.31 41.03 11.47
C TYR A 450 -16.42 42.00 12.67
N GLY A 451 -17.22 43.05 12.52
CA GLY A 451 -17.45 44.07 13.59
C GLY A 451 -18.64 43.78 14.50
N SER A 452 -19.34 42.64 14.33
CA SER A 452 -20.53 42.29 15.12
C SER A 452 -20.64 40.79 15.41
N LEU A 453 -19.55 40.16 15.85
CA LEU A 453 -19.60 38.87 16.54
C LEU A 453 -18.82 38.98 17.85
#